data_35934b49ec649462204da911a1157a53
#
_entry.id   35934b49ec649462204da911a1157a53
#
_cell.length_a   1.000
_cell.length_b   1.000
_cell.length_c   1.000
_cell.angle_alpha   90.00
_cell.angle_beta   90.00
_cell.angle_gamma   90.00
#
_symmetry.space_group_name_H-M   'P 1'
#
loop_
_entity.id
_entity.type
_entity.pdbx_description
1 polymer ?
#
loop_
_entity_poly.entity_id
_entity_poly.type
_entity_poly.pdbx_seq_one_letter_code
_entity_poly.pdbx_strand_id
1 'polypeptide(L)' 'MTTSQLDTADRLGPAGDDVYAALVAAHDGLSGEDSARLNVRLVLLLANQIGDAGIVQAAIARARQGLGPAGPR' A
#
# COMPACT_ATOMS: atom_id res chain seq x y z
N MET A 1 -12.81 17.48 -17.07
CA MET A 1 -12.14 17.57 -15.81
C MET A 1 -11.77 16.20 -15.27
N THR A 2 -10.57 16.07 -14.84
CA THR A 2 -10.12 14.79 -14.33
C THR A 2 -10.24 14.73 -12.83
N THR A 3 -10.73 13.63 -12.35
CA THR A 3 -10.80 13.38 -10.94
C THR A 3 -9.82 12.30 -10.59
N SER A 4 -9.00 12.55 -9.58
CA SER A 4 -8.11 11.53 -9.08
C SER A 4 -8.95 10.46 -8.40
N GLN A 5 -9.08 9.33 -9.04
CA GLN A 5 -9.94 8.28 -8.57
C GLN A 5 -9.19 6.97 -8.50
N LEU A 6 -9.29 6.33 -7.35
CA LEU A 6 -8.65 5.04 -7.15
C LEU A 6 -9.37 3.96 -7.94
N ASP A 7 -8.61 3.21 -8.71
CA ASP A 7 -9.12 2.04 -9.42
C ASP A 7 -9.01 0.84 -8.48
N THR A 8 -10.14 0.29 -8.09
CA THR A 8 -10.17 -0.85 -7.17
C THR A 8 -10.40 -2.18 -7.88
N ALA A 9 -10.44 -2.18 -9.21
CA ALA A 9 -10.52 -3.43 -9.95
C ALA A 9 -9.20 -4.19 -9.81
N ASP A 10 -9.28 -5.50 -9.92
CA ASP A 10 -8.08 -6.34 -9.87
C ASP A 10 -7.30 -6.19 -11.16
N ARG A 11 -6.25 -5.41 -11.13
CA ARG A 11 -5.42 -5.15 -12.30
C ARG A 11 -4.20 -6.05 -12.38
N LEU A 12 -3.83 -6.68 -11.27
CA LEU A 12 -2.68 -7.56 -11.23
C LEU A 12 -3.02 -8.96 -11.73
N GLY A 13 -4.27 -9.37 -11.52
CA GLY A 13 -4.66 -10.73 -11.91
C GLY A 13 -3.80 -11.77 -11.23
N PRO A 14 -3.34 -12.78 -11.98
CA PRO A 14 -2.51 -13.84 -11.37
C PRO A 14 -1.21 -13.35 -10.76
N ALA A 15 -0.69 -12.21 -11.20
CA ALA A 15 0.55 -11.65 -10.65
C ALA A 15 0.36 -11.12 -9.22
N GLY A 16 -0.88 -10.95 -8.77
CA GLY A 16 -1.14 -10.47 -7.42
C GLY A 16 -0.53 -11.36 -6.34
N ASP A 17 -0.59 -12.68 -6.53
CA ASP A 17 -0.01 -13.61 -5.57
C ASP A 17 1.51 -13.48 -5.52
N ASP A 18 2.14 -13.26 -6.65
CA ASP A 18 3.59 -13.06 -6.72
C ASP A 18 4.01 -11.78 -5.99
N VAL A 19 3.22 -10.72 -6.15
CA VAL A 19 3.49 -9.46 -5.45
C VAL A 19 3.36 -9.66 -3.94
N TYR A 20 2.31 -10.33 -3.51
CA TYR A 20 2.10 -10.59 -2.09
C TYR A 20 3.26 -11.41 -1.51
N ALA A 21 3.67 -12.46 -2.19
CA ALA A 21 4.78 -13.29 -1.76
C ALA A 21 6.07 -12.47 -1.65
N ALA A 22 6.31 -11.59 -2.60
CA ALA A 22 7.49 -10.72 -2.58
C ALA A 22 7.45 -9.77 -1.38
N LEU A 23 6.28 -9.22 -1.07
CA LEU A 23 6.12 -8.34 0.09
C LEU A 23 6.43 -9.07 1.39
N VAL A 24 5.87 -10.26 1.54
CA VAL A 24 6.10 -11.06 2.74
C VAL A 24 7.59 -11.38 2.88
N ALA A 25 8.21 -11.84 1.78
CA ALA A 25 9.63 -12.19 1.81
C ALA A 25 10.52 -11.00 2.13
N ALA A 26 10.15 -9.82 1.67
CA ALA A 26 10.95 -8.62 1.93
C ALA A 26 10.99 -8.25 3.42
N HIS A 27 10.03 -8.69 4.20
CA HIS A 27 9.99 -8.42 5.64
C HIS A 27 10.72 -9.46 6.48
N ASP A 28 11.16 -10.56 5.88
CA ASP A 28 11.84 -11.62 6.61
C ASP A 28 13.10 -11.09 7.29
N GLY A 29 13.25 -11.41 8.57
CA GLY A 29 14.44 -11.05 9.33
C GLY A 29 14.52 -9.60 9.75
N LEU A 30 13.53 -8.80 9.42
CA LEU A 30 13.53 -7.39 9.81
C LEU A 30 12.88 -7.21 11.19
N SER A 31 13.40 -6.24 11.94
CA SER A 31 12.72 -5.77 13.15
C SER A 31 11.40 -5.11 12.76
N GLY A 32 10.51 -4.91 13.73
CA GLY A 32 9.28 -4.18 13.49
C GLY A 32 9.54 -2.77 12.98
N GLU A 33 10.57 -2.12 13.51
CA GLU A 33 10.92 -0.78 13.09
C GLU A 33 11.40 -0.74 11.64
N ASP A 34 12.24 -1.70 11.25
CA ASP A 34 12.72 -1.77 9.88
C ASP A 34 11.63 -2.19 8.91
N SER A 35 10.71 -3.05 9.35
CA SER A 35 9.55 -3.40 8.53
C SER A 35 8.69 -2.17 8.24
N ALA A 36 8.49 -1.31 9.23
CA ALA A 36 7.76 -0.07 9.03
C ALA A 36 8.49 0.85 8.04
N ARG A 37 9.81 0.95 8.15
CA ARG A 37 10.62 1.74 7.21
C ARG A 37 10.50 1.20 5.79
N LEU A 38 10.56 -0.11 5.64
CA LEU A 38 10.41 -0.74 4.34
C LEU A 38 9.08 -0.32 3.70
N ASN A 39 8.00 -0.39 4.48
CA ASN A 39 6.68 -0.07 3.97
C ASN A 39 6.58 1.39 3.55
N VAL A 40 7.14 2.32 4.33
CA VAL A 40 7.12 3.74 3.97
C VAL A 40 7.90 3.97 2.68
N ARG A 41 9.09 3.38 2.58
CA ARG A 41 9.90 3.51 1.37
C ARG A 41 9.20 2.97 0.15
N LEU A 42 8.55 1.81 0.30
CA LEU A 42 7.82 1.19 -0.80
C LEU A 42 6.67 2.07 -1.26
N VAL A 43 5.91 2.62 -0.32
CA VAL A 43 4.81 3.51 -0.67
C VAL A 43 5.30 4.71 -1.46
N LEU A 44 6.43 5.30 -1.04
CA LEU A 44 6.97 6.47 -1.74
C LEU A 44 7.47 6.11 -3.15
N LEU A 45 8.09 4.94 -3.30
CA LEU A 45 8.53 4.48 -4.61
C LEU A 45 7.34 4.26 -5.54
N LEU A 46 6.29 3.61 -5.03
CA LEU A 46 5.10 3.35 -5.83
C LEU A 46 4.34 4.64 -6.13
N ALA A 47 4.28 5.56 -5.17
CA ALA A 47 3.65 6.85 -5.38
C ALA A 47 4.33 7.61 -6.53
N ASN A 48 5.65 7.53 -6.61
CA ASN A 48 6.39 8.14 -7.69
C ASN A 48 6.05 7.52 -9.05
N GLN A 49 5.85 6.20 -9.07
CA GLN A 49 5.45 5.53 -10.30
C GLN A 49 4.04 5.93 -10.74
N ILE A 50 3.14 6.09 -9.79
CA ILE A 50 1.77 6.51 -10.08
C ILE A 50 1.74 7.95 -10.57
N GLY A 51 2.50 8.83 -9.94
CA GLY A 51 2.65 10.21 -10.37
C GLY A 51 1.42 11.09 -10.16
N ASP A 52 0.45 10.64 -9.39
CA ASP A 52 -0.78 11.40 -9.11
C ASP A 52 -1.05 11.37 -7.62
N ALA A 53 -0.83 12.49 -6.96
CA ALA A 53 -0.97 12.58 -5.52
C ALA A 53 -2.39 12.27 -5.05
N GLY A 54 -3.39 12.66 -5.83
CA GLY A 54 -4.78 12.39 -5.46
C GLY A 54 -5.08 10.90 -5.43
N ILE A 55 -4.57 10.17 -6.40
CA ILE A 55 -4.74 8.70 -6.43
C ILE A 55 -4.02 8.07 -5.24
N VAL A 56 -2.81 8.52 -4.95
CA VAL A 56 -2.04 7.99 -3.82
C VAL A 56 -2.77 8.25 -2.51
N GLN A 57 -3.29 9.46 -2.34
CA GLN A 57 -4.03 9.82 -1.13
C GLN A 57 -5.30 8.99 -0.98
N ALA A 58 -5.99 8.74 -2.10
CA ALA A 58 -7.17 7.87 -2.09
C ALA A 58 -6.80 6.44 -1.68
N ALA A 59 -5.67 5.95 -2.16
CA ALA A 59 -5.19 4.62 -1.78
C ALA A 59 -4.86 4.55 -0.30
N ILE A 60 -4.24 5.59 0.24
CA ILE A 60 -3.92 5.66 1.67
C ILE A 60 -5.20 5.61 2.50
N ALA A 61 -6.19 6.42 2.12
CA ALA A 61 -7.46 6.45 2.84
C ALA A 61 -8.15 5.08 2.79
N ARG A 62 -8.12 4.44 1.63
CA ARG A 62 -8.74 3.13 1.47
C ARG A 62 -8.03 2.09 2.33
N ALA A 63 -6.69 2.13 2.36
CA ALA A 63 -5.91 1.18 3.15
C ALA A 63 -6.14 1.36 4.65
N ARG A 64 -6.47 2.57 5.07
CA ARG A 64 -6.71 2.87 6.48
C ARG A 64 -8.07 2.38 6.98
N GLN A 65 -9.00 2.15 6.07
CA GLN A 65 -10.34 1.70 6.43
C GLN A 65 -10.29 0.38 7.19
N GLY A 66 -11.08 0.27 8.22
CA GLY A 66 -11.14 -0.94 9.03
C GLY A 66 -10.00 -1.06 10.04
N LEU A 67 -9.04 -0.17 9.97
CA LEU A 67 -7.95 -0.10 10.94
C LEU A 67 -8.23 1.06 11.87
N GLY A 68 -8.01 0.87 13.12
CA GLY A 68 -8.23 1.93 14.08
C GLY A 68 -7.46 1.69 15.35
N PRO A 69 -7.58 2.62 16.29
CA PRO A 69 -6.93 2.40 17.57
C PRO A 69 -7.47 1.13 18.21
N ALA A 70 -6.63 0.44 18.94
CA ALA A 70 -6.99 -0.81 19.60
C ALA A 70 -7.88 -0.60 20.83
N GLY A 71 -8.52 0.53 20.94
CA GLY A 71 -9.41 0.82 22.04
C GLY A 71 -10.70 0.05 21.98
N PRO A 72 -11.60 0.33 22.92
CA PRO A 72 -12.89 -0.35 22.92
C PRO A 72 -13.62 -0.07 21.62
N ARG A 73 -14.30 -1.04 21.16
CA ARG A 73 -15.02 -0.97 19.91
C ARG A 73 -16.47 -1.17 20.15
#